data_0fada879954d5e74604fd41b838de03e
#
_entry.id   0fada879954d5e74604fd41b838de03e
#
_cell.length_a   1.000
_cell.length_b   1.000
_cell.length_c   1.000
_cell.angle_alpha   90.00
_cell.angle_beta   90.00
_cell.angle_gamma   90.00
#
_symmetry.space_group_name_H-M   'P 1'
#
loop_
_entity.id
_entity.type
_entity.pdbx_description
1 polymer ?
#
loop_
_entity_poly.entity_id
_entity_poly.type
_entity_poly.pdbx_seq_one_letter_code
_entity_poly.pdbx_strand_id
1 'polypeptide(L)'
;MIIVSYDIKDDKVRSKFAKMLEKNGAIRLQYSVYEFNNTKRISDMLLLKIEQFANAFTGADSVMILEGNAIKLRKYGNAIHRDQDVVFL
;
A
#
# COMPACT_ATOMS: atom_id res chain seq x y z
N MET A 1 2.37 10.17 5.26
CA MET A 1 1.57 9.23 4.44
C MET A 1 2.47 8.43 3.52
N ILE A 2 2.20 7.17 3.41
CA ILE A 2 2.88 6.28 2.46
C ILE A 2 1.82 5.69 1.53
N ILE A 3 2.07 5.76 0.24
CA ILE A 3 1.26 5.08 -0.76
C ILE A 3 2.10 3.96 -1.35
N VAL A 4 1.56 2.76 -1.35
CA VAL A 4 2.21 1.57 -1.88
C VAL A 4 1.44 1.11 -3.10
N SER A 5 2.12 1.05 -4.24
CA SER A 5 1.55 0.54 -5.48
C SER A 5 2.42 -0.60 -5.97
N TYR A 6 1.82 -1.73 -6.31
CA TYR A 6 2.60 -2.89 -6.70
C TYR A 6 1.99 -3.62 -7.89
N ASP A 7 2.86 -4.35 -8.57
CA ASP A 7 2.49 -5.23 -9.67
C ASP A 7 3.26 -6.53 -9.48
N ILE A 8 2.60 -7.52 -8.93
CA ILE A 8 3.19 -8.82 -8.61
C ILE A 8 2.44 -9.88 -9.39
N LYS A 9 3.17 -10.64 -10.19
CA LYS A 9 2.56 -11.58 -11.15
C LYS A 9 2.07 -12.86 -10.50
N ASP A 10 2.81 -13.40 -9.54
CA ASP A 10 2.43 -14.63 -8.87
C ASP A 10 1.29 -14.37 -7.89
N ASP A 11 0.20 -15.12 -8.02
CA ASP A 11 -0.99 -14.93 -7.20
C ASP A 11 -0.73 -15.15 -5.71
N LYS A 12 0.08 -16.12 -5.37
CA LYS A 12 0.38 -16.43 -3.96
C LYS A 12 1.24 -15.35 -3.33
N VAL A 13 2.26 -14.91 -4.04
CA VAL A 13 3.14 -13.83 -3.58
C VAL A 13 2.34 -12.54 -3.44
N ARG A 14 1.51 -12.22 -4.43
CA ARG A 14 0.66 -11.03 -4.39
C ARG A 14 -0.28 -11.05 -3.20
N SER A 15 -0.93 -12.19 -2.95
CA SER A 15 -1.83 -12.34 -1.80
C SER A 15 -1.11 -12.18 -0.47
N LYS A 16 0.07 -12.75 -0.35
CA LYS A 16 0.89 -12.61 0.86
C LYS A 16 1.33 -11.17 1.08
N PHE A 17 1.69 -10.48 0.01
CA PHE A 17 2.09 -9.08 0.08
C PHE A 17 0.93 -8.21 0.56
N ALA A 18 -0.25 -8.36 -0.02
CA ALA A 18 -1.45 -7.65 0.37
C ALA A 18 -1.80 -7.91 1.84
N LYS A 19 -1.77 -9.17 2.27
CA LYS A 19 -2.03 -9.54 3.66
C LYS A 19 -1.03 -8.92 4.62
N MET A 20 0.22 -8.86 4.24
CA MET A 20 1.25 -8.21 5.04
C MET A 20 0.94 -6.73 5.23
N LEU A 21 0.56 -6.03 4.16
CA LEU A 21 0.18 -4.62 4.24
C LEU A 21 -1.02 -4.43 5.17
N GLU A 22 -2.06 -5.23 4.99
CA GLU A 22 -3.29 -5.13 5.78
C GLU A 22 -3.05 -5.44 7.25
N LYS A 23 -2.24 -6.45 7.53
CA LYS A 23 -1.87 -6.82 8.90
C LYS A 23 -1.14 -5.70 9.62
N ASN A 24 -0.43 -4.87 8.91
CA ASN A 24 0.31 -3.75 9.47
C ASN A 24 -0.50 -2.44 9.49
N GLY A 25 -1.77 -2.50 9.12
CA GLY A 25 -2.67 -1.36 9.22
C GLY A 25 -2.82 -0.54 7.96
N ALA A 26 -2.30 -1.01 6.84
CA ALA A 26 -2.52 -0.32 5.57
C ALA A 26 -3.96 -0.49 5.09
N ILE A 27 -4.47 0.49 4.41
CA ILE A 27 -5.84 0.53 3.90
C ILE A 27 -5.80 0.43 2.38
N ARG A 28 -6.51 -0.52 1.85
CA ARG A 28 -6.61 -0.71 0.41
C ARG A 28 -7.43 0.42 -0.21
N LEU A 29 -6.87 1.09 -1.20
CA LEU A 29 -7.56 2.14 -1.95
C LEU A 29 -8.12 1.62 -3.25
N GLN A 30 -7.34 0.81 -3.94
CA GLN A 30 -7.68 0.16 -5.18
C GLN A 30 -6.96 -1.17 -5.25
N TYR A 31 -7.25 -1.96 -6.26
CA TYR A 31 -6.51 -3.17 -6.50
C TYR A 31 -5.02 -2.84 -6.64
N SER A 32 -4.22 -3.42 -5.78
CA SER A 32 -2.75 -3.21 -5.75
C SER A 32 -2.30 -1.81 -5.35
N VAL A 33 -3.17 -1.03 -4.67
CA VAL A 33 -2.80 0.29 -4.13
C VAL A 33 -3.28 0.41 -2.70
N TYR A 34 -2.36 0.72 -1.81
CA TYR A 34 -2.63 0.86 -0.38
C TYR A 34 -2.11 2.20 0.13
N GLU A 35 -2.77 2.73 1.15
CA GLU A 35 -2.24 3.86 1.91
C GLU A 35 -1.91 3.43 3.33
N PHE A 36 -0.92 4.08 3.91
CA PHE A 36 -0.47 3.80 5.25
C PHE A 36 -0.10 5.09 5.95
N ASN A 37 -0.65 5.29 7.15
CA ASN A 37 -0.35 6.44 8.00
C ASN A 37 -0.05 5.93 9.40
N ASN A 38 1.14 6.23 9.89
CA ASN A 38 1.52 5.85 11.23
C ASN A 38 2.73 6.68 11.67
N THR A 39 3.22 6.41 12.88
CA THR A 39 4.46 7.03 13.34
C THR A 39 5.62 6.66 12.42
N LYS A 40 6.66 7.47 12.46
CA LYS A 40 7.86 7.21 11.66
C LYS A 40 8.43 5.82 11.94
N ARG A 41 8.49 5.44 13.21
CA ARG A 41 9.02 4.13 13.61
C ARG A 41 8.24 2.98 12.99
N ILE A 42 6.91 3.02 13.05
CA ILE A 42 6.06 1.98 12.49
C ILE A 42 6.15 2.00 10.95
N SER A 43 6.20 3.18 10.36
CA SER A 43 6.36 3.33 8.91
C SER A 43 7.68 2.74 8.43
N ASP A 44 8.77 2.97 9.15
CA ASP A 44 10.08 2.42 8.82
C ASP A 44 10.05 0.89 8.90
N MET A 45 9.35 0.33 9.87
CA MET A 45 9.18 -1.12 9.99
C MET A 45 8.41 -1.70 8.81
N LEU A 46 7.37 -1.02 8.35
CA LEU A 46 6.62 -1.45 7.18
C LEU A 46 7.49 -1.43 5.93
N LEU A 47 8.24 -0.35 5.74
CA LEU A 47 9.12 -0.22 4.58
C LEU A 47 10.18 -1.33 4.56
N LEU A 48 10.69 -1.72 5.73
CA LEU A 48 11.63 -2.82 5.83
C LEU A 48 10.99 -4.15 5.41
N LYS A 49 9.76 -4.40 5.82
CA LYS A 49 9.01 -5.60 5.42
C LYS A 49 8.76 -5.64 3.92
N ILE A 50 8.42 -4.48 3.33
CA ILE A 50 8.25 -4.37 1.88
C ILE A 50 9.55 -4.70 1.17
N GLU A 51 10.66 -4.18 1.66
CA GLU A 51 11.97 -4.44 1.09
C GLU A 51 12.32 -5.93 1.13
N GLN A 52 11.99 -6.61 2.21
CA GLN A 52 12.20 -8.05 2.34
C GLN A 52 11.41 -8.82 1.29
N PHE A 53 10.17 -8.43 1.03
CA PHE A 53 9.38 -9.01 -0.06
C PHE A 53 10.01 -8.74 -1.42
N ALA A 54 10.45 -7.50 -1.63
CA ALA A 54 11.03 -7.09 -2.91
C ALA A 54 12.29 -7.87 -3.26
N ASN A 55 13.04 -8.30 -2.25
CA ASN A 55 14.24 -9.13 -2.47
C ASN A 55 13.92 -10.47 -3.11
N ALA A 56 12.68 -10.94 -2.98
CA ALA A 56 12.23 -12.20 -3.56
C ALA A 56 11.48 -12.01 -4.89
N PHE A 57 11.36 -10.78 -5.36
CA PHE A 57 10.66 -10.50 -6.62
C PHE A 57 11.44 -11.02 -7.82
N THR A 58 10.68 -11.44 -8.81
CA THR A 58 11.25 -11.78 -10.14
C THR A 58 11.30 -10.52 -11.00
N GLY A 59 11.90 -10.61 -12.19
CA GLY A 59 12.02 -9.46 -13.09
C GLY A 59 10.73 -8.86 -13.58
N ALA A 60 9.60 -9.56 -13.39
CA ALA A 60 8.27 -9.06 -13.78
C ALA A 60 7.54 -8.34 -12.64
N ASP A 61 8.05 -8.42 -11.42
CA ASP A 61 7.41 -7.85 -10.25
C ASP A 61 7.96 -6.46 -9.95
N SER A 62 7.10 -5.61 -9.40
CA SER A 62 7.51 -4.27 -9.00
C SER A 62 6.69 -3.76 -7.82
N VAL A 63 7.26 -2.83 -7.08
CA VAL A 63 6.58 -2.05 -6.07
C VAL A 63 7.10 -0.63 -6.13
N MET A 64 6.17 0.33 -6.02
CA MET A 64 6.52 1.74 -5.94
C MET A 64 6.00 2.29 -4.62
N ILE A 65 6.81 3.13 -4.00
CA ILE A 65 6.47 3.80 -2.74
C ILE A 65 6.48 5.29 -2.97
N LEU A 66 5.39 5.95 -2.58
CA LEU A 66 5.31 7.40 -2.55
C LEU A 66 5.19 7.83 -1.09
N GLU A 67 6.13 8.63 -0.63
CA GLU A 67 6.16 9.09 0.76
C GLU A 67 6.08 10.60 0.81
N GLY A 68 5.40 11.12 1.83
CA GLY A 68 5.37 12.55 2.06
C GLY A 68 4.47 12.95 3.21
N ASN A 69 4.71 14.14 3.74
CA ASN A 69 3.90 14.68 4.84
C ASN A 69 2.67 15.43 4.35
N ALA A 70 2.64 15.81 3.09
CA ALA A 70 1.58 16.63 2.53
C ALA A 70 1.10 16.13 1.18
N ILE A 71 0.97 14.81 1.07
CA ILE A 71 0.45 14.20 -0.16
C ILE A 71 -1.04 14.52 -0.25
N LYS A 72 -1.42 15.11 -1.36
CA LYS A 72 -2.82 15.33 -1.68
C LYS A 72 -3.34 14.11 -2.44
N LEU A 73 -4.27 13.40 -1.84
CA LEU A 73 -4.85 12.21 -2.44
C LEU A 73 -6.31 12.49 -2.75
N ARG A 74 -6.68 12.37 -4.02
CA ARG A 74 -8.07 12.49 -4.46
C ARG A 74 -8.58 11.12 -4.82
N LYS A 75 -9.78 10.80 -4.33
CA LYS A 75 -10.42 9.50 -4.53
C LYS A 75 -11.76 9.70 -5.20
N TYR A 76 -11.99 8.93 -6.24
CA TYR A 76 -13.24 8.99 -7.01
C TYR A 76 -13.78 7.58 -7.20
N GLY A 77 -15.09 7.48 -7.37
CA GLY A 77 -15.72 6.20 -7.63
C GLY A 77 -15.57 5.23 -6.47
N ASN A 78 -15.08 4.04 -6.76
CA ASN A 78 -14.98 2.96 -5.79
C ASN A 78 -13.70 2.94 -4.97
N ALA A 79 -12.90 3.99 -5.02
CA ALA A 79 -11.71 4.08 -4.18
C ALA A 79 -12.12 3.99 -2.71
N ILE A 80 -11.43 3.15 -1.94
CA ILE A 80 -11.78 2.91 -0.55
C ILE A 80 -11.41 4.11 0.30
N HIS A 81 -12.32 4.47 1.19
CA HIS A 81 -12.16 5.59 2.11
C HIS A 81 -12.12 5.10 3.52
N ARG A 82 -11.23 5.66 4.29
CA ARG A 82 -11.08 5.37 5.70
C ARG A 82 -12.23 5.94 6.51
N ASP A 83 -12.60 7.16 6.17
CA ASP A 83 -13.65 7.90 6.85
C ASP A 83 -15.00 7.56 6.27
N GLN A 84 -16.00 7.59 7.13
CA GLN A 84 -17.37 7.38 6.70
C GLN A 84 -17.99 8.62 6.08
N ASP A 85 -17.31 9.74 6.15
CA ASP A 85 -17.82 11.03 5.68
C ASP A 85 -17.48 11.32 4.23
N VAL A 86 -17.33 10.29 3.45
CA VAL A 86 -16.89 10.44 2.10
C VAL A 86 -18.07 10.64 1.16
N VAL A 87 -17.94 11.61 0.30
CA VAL A 87 -18.90 11.84 -0.76
C VAL A 87 -18.37 11.17 -2.02
N PHE A 88 -19.20 10.31 -2.58
CA PHE A 88 -18.90 9.68 -3.85
C PHE A 88 -19.41 10.56 -4.97
N LEU A 89 -18.53 10.83 -5.88
CA LEU A 89 -18.87 11.64 -7.05
C LEU A 89 -18.96 10.78 -8.29
#